data_84d1da54a349cbc3d6485c42dc2dbcc7
#
_entry.id   84d1da54a349cbc3d6485c42dc2dbcc7
#
_cell.length_a   1.000
_cell.length_b   1.000
_cell.length_c   1.000
_cell.angle_alpha   90.00
_cell.angle_beta   90.00
_cell.angle_gamma   90.00
#
_symmetry.space_group_name_H-M   'P 1'
#
loop_
_entity.id
_entity.type
_entity.pdbx_description
1 polymer ?
#
loop_
_entity_poly.entity_id
_entity_poly.type
_entity_poly.pdbx_seq_one_letter_code
_entity_poly.pdbx_strand_id
1 'polypeptide(L)'
;MNLTSQLITDAFPDLDKVEKLNKEAFPKEERVPLSEFLRYQDREDAHFFAFYNQEEFVGFAFAISNQKAFYISFFAIMPHLRSHGYGKEIIEKLTDFYQRTMLLEVERLDEECDNLEQRKARMDFYRQNGFKTANAFLEYEGLSFETVSYT
;
A
#
# COMPACT_ATOMS: atom_id res chain seq x y z
N MET A 1 -4.78 4.84 19.45
CA MET A 1 -4.34 5.38 18.15
C MET A 1 -5.57 5.67 17.30
N ASN A 2 -5.69 6.85 16.74
CA ASN A 2 -6.90 7.28 16.06
C ASN A 2 -6.56 7.88 14.69
N LEU A 3 -6.49 7.02 13.67
CA LEU A 3 -6.15 7.45 12.32
C LEU A 3 -7.32 8.08 11.60
N THR A 4 -7.03 9.12 10.84
CA THR A 4 -7.96 9.71 9.88
C THR A 4 -7.40 9.54 8.47
N SER A 5 -8.27 9.54 7.48
CA SER A 5 -7.89 9.44 6.08
C SER A 5 -8.43 10.63 5.30
N GLN A 6 -7.65 11.03 4.29
CA GLN A 6 -8.05 12.07 3.33
C GLN A 6 -7.73 11.58 1.93
N LEU A 7 -8.53 11.96 0.95
CA LEU A 7 -8.21 11.67 -0.45
C LEU A 7 -7.16 12.66 -0.94
N ILE A 8 -6.16 12.13 -1.64
CA ILE A 8 -5.10 12.93 -2.23
C ILE A 8 -5.53 13.37 -3.62
N THR A 9 -5.50 14.68 -3.85
CA THR A 9 -5.76 15.29 -5.15
C THR A 9 -4.57 16.17 -5.53
N ASP A 10 -4.61 16.76 -6.71
CA ASP A 10 -3.58 17.71 -7.15
C ASP A 10 -3.52 18.98 -6.28
N ALA A 11 -4.58 19.25 -5.51
CA ALA A 11 -4.62 20.36 -4.54
C ALA A 11 -4.27 19.95 -3.12
N PHE A 12 -3.84 18.71 -2.90
CA PHE A 12 -3.52 18.20 -1.56
C PHE A 12 -2.33 18.96 -0.96
N PRO A 13 -2.45 19.49 0.27
CA PRO A 13 -1.40 20.38 0.82
C PRO A 13 -0.08 19.69 1.14
N ASP A 14 -0.08 18.37 1.39
CA ASP A 14 1.10 17.60 1.76
C ASP A 14 1.64 16.72 0.62
N LEU A 15 1.42 17.10 -0.64
CA LEU A 15 1.92 16.32 -1.81
C LEU A 15 3.43 16.09 -1.74
N ASP A 16 4.20 17.03 -1.25
CA ASP A 16 5.65 16.91 -1.10
C ASP A 16 6.02 15.77 -0.14
N LYS A 17 5.26 15.60 0.94
CA LYS A 17 5.48 14.50 1.89
C LYS A 17 5.16 13.15 1.27
N VAL A 18 4.09 13.08 0.49
CA VAL A 18 3.70 11.87 -0.23
C VAL A 18 4.77 11.49 -1.25
N GLU A 19 5.25 12.45 -2.03
CA GLU A 19 6.29 12.20 -3.02
C GLU A 19 7.60 11.74 -2.39
N LYS A 20 8.01 12.35 -1.29
CA LYS A 20 9.22 11.96 -0.58
C LYS A 20 9.11 10.53 -0.07
N LEU A 21 7.98 10.17 0.52
CA LEU A 21 7.74 8.81 1.00
C LEU A 21 7.72 7.81 -0.16
N ASN A 22 7.10 8.16 -1.28
CA ASN A 22 7.07 7.31 -2.47
C ASN A 22 8.49 6.97 -2.95
N LYS A 23 9.37 7.96 -2.98
CA LYS A 23 10.76 7.76 -3.39
C LYS A 23 11.56 6.92 -2.39
N GLU A 24 11.27 7.06 -1.10
CA GLU A 24 11.97 6.29 -0.06
C GLU A 24 11.48 4.84 -0.02
N ALA A 25 10.17 4.63 -0.10
CA ALA A 25 9.57 3.32 0.15
C ALA A 25 9.67 2.35 -1.02
N PHE A 26 9.81 2.85 -2.25
CA PHE A 26 9.79 2.00 -3.44
C PHE A 26 11.06 2.17 -4.26
N PRO A 27 11.67 1.04 -4.70
CA PRO A 27 12.80 1.08 -5.63
C PRO A 27 12.42 1.79 -6.93
N LYS A 28 13.41 2.36 -7.60
CA LYS A 28 13.19 3.11 -8.84
C LYS A 28 12.44 2.28 -9.89
N GLU A 29 12.72 0.99 -9.95
CA GLU A 29 12.13 0.06 -10.93
C GLU A 29 10.65 -0.19 -10.69
N GLU A 30 10.19 -0.06 -9.44
CA GLU A 30 8.80 -0.30 -9.05
C GLU A 30 8.00 0.99 -8.85
N ARG A 31 8.70 2.12 -8.79
CA ARG A 31 8.11 3.39 -8.43
C ARG A 31 7.27 3.97 -9.57
N VAL A 32 6.06 4.38 -9.21
CA VAL A 32 5.16 5.09 -10.11
C VAL A 32 5.19 6.57 -9.72
N PRO A 33 5.37 7.50 -10.68
CA PRO A 33 5.33 8.92 -10.38
C PRO A 33 3.98 9.34 -9.80
N LEU A 34 4.00 10.33 -8.91
CA LEU A 34 2.79 10.83 -8.27
C LEU A 34 1.74 11.30 -9.28
N SER A 35 2.20 11.88 -10.40
CA SER A 35 1.32 12.33 -11.46
C SER A 35 0.47 11.22 -12.05
N GLU A 36 0.98 9.99 -12.07
CA GLU A 36 0.21 8.84 -12.57
C GLU A 36 -0.95 8.49 -11.62
N PHE A 37 -0.72 8.53 -10.31
CA PHE A 37 -1.80 8.32 -9.35
C PHE A 37 -2.86 9.41 -9.45
N LEU A 38 -2.43 10.66 -9.62
CA LEU A 38 -3.34 11.80 -9.67
C LEU A 38 -4.20 11.82 -10.94
N ARG A 39 -3.79 11.13 -11.99
CA ARG A 39 -4.62 11.00 -13.20
C ARG A 39 -5.95 10.31 -12.95
N TYR A 40 -6.04 9.53 -11.87
CA TYR A 40 -7.25 8.76 -11.55
C TYR A 40 -8.09 9.41 -10.45
N GLN A 41 -7.79 10.65 -10.05
CA GLN A 41 -8.44 11.30 -8.92
C GLN A 41 -9.95 11.50 -9.09
N ASP A 42 -10.44 11.54 -10.33
CA ASP A 42 -11.86 11.72 -10.62
C ASP A 42 -12.60 10.41 -10.89
N ARG A 43 -11.92 9.26 -10.80
CA ARG A 43 -12.55 7.96 -11.02
C ARG A 43 -13.20 7.46 -9.74
N GLU A 44 -14.38 6.88 -9.86
CA GLU A 44 -15.11 6.32 -8.72
C GLU A 44 -14.47 5.03 -8.18
N ASP A 45 -13.75 4.29 -9.03
CA ASP A 45 -13.14 3.01 -8.67
C ASP A 45 -11.69 3.12 -8.22
N ALA A 46 -11.13 4.32 -8.16
CA ALA A 46 -9.75 4.54 -7.74
C ALA A 46 -9.70 5.57 -6.60
N HIS A 47 -8.94 5.25 -5.56
CA HIS A 47 -8.81 6.11 -4.38
C HIS A 47 -7.35 6.20 -3.96
N PHE A 48 -6.87 7.42 -3.81
CA PHE A 48 -5.53 7.70 -3.32
C PHE A 48 -5.67 8.30 -1.92
N PHE A 49 -5.32 7.51 -0.89
CA PHE A 49 -5.54 7.89 0.51
C PHE A 49 -4.25 8.40 1.16
N ALA A 50 -4.36 9.46 1.94
CA ALA A 50 -3.36 9.85 2.92
C ALA A 50 -3.90 9.55 4.31
N PHE A 51 -3.04 9.07 5.20
CA PHE A 51 -3.41 8.74 6.57
C PHE A 51 -2.69 9.63 7.56
N TYR A 52 -3.40 10.07 8.58
CA TYR A 52 -2.88 10.96 9.62
C TYR A 52 -3.21 10.44 11.01
N ASN A 53 -2.27 10.62 11.92
CA ASN A 53 -2.52 10.52 13.35
C ASN A 53 -2.52 11.96 13.87
N GLN A 54 -3.71 12.50 14.14
CA GLN A 54 -3.91 13.93 14.40
C GLN A 54 -3.38 14.75 13.22
N GLU A 55 -2.33 15.53 13.40
CA GLU A 55 -1.77 16.36 12.33
C GLU A 55 -0.53 15.74 11.68
N GLU A 56 -0.09 14.57 12.16
CA GLU A 56 1.11 13.91 11.66
C GLU A 56 0.77 13.00 10.47
N PHE A 57 1.45 13.21 9.33
CA PHE A 57 1.33 12.34 8.16
C PHE A 57 1.96 10.98 8.45
N VAL A 58 1.18 9.92 8.32
CA VAL A 58 1.59 8.55 8.63
C VAL A 58 2.01 7.80 7.38
N GLY A 59 1.26 7.94 6.30
CA GLY A 59 1.52 7.19 5.09
C GLY A 59 0.44 7.37 4.03
N PHE A 60 0.53 6.59 2.96
CA PHE A 60 -0.45 6.64 1.88
C PHE A 60 -0.75 5.25 1.33
N ALA A 61 -1.88 5.13 0.65
CA ALA A 61 -2.25 3.93 -0.09
C ALA A 61 -3.00 4.32 -1.36
N PHE A 62 -2.74 3.60 -2.45
CA PHE A 62 -3.50 3.75 -3.68
C PHE A 62 -4.28 2.46 -3.93
N ALA A 63 -5.60 2.57 -4.07
CA ALA A 63 -6.50 1.44 -4.18
C ALA A 63 -7.37 1.54 -5.42
N ILE A 64 -7.63 0.39 -6.04
CA ILE A 64 -8.59 0.24 -7.13
C ILE A 64 -9.63 -0.79 -6.68
N SER A 65 -10.90 -0.52 -6.90
CA SER A 65 -11.96 -1.39 -6.41
C SER A 65 -12.96 -1.78 -7.49
N ASN A 66 -13.60 -2.94 -7.28
CA ASN A 66 -14.79 -3.35 -8.02
C ASN A 66 -15.85 -3.80 -7.01
N GLN A 67 -16.92 -4.46 -7.47
CA GLN A 67 -18.01 -4.86 -6.60
C GLN A 67 -17.65 -5.95 -5.58
N LYS A 68 -16.58 -6.72 -5.83
CA LYS A 68 -16.22 -7.88 -5.02
C LYS A 68 -14.97 -7.69 -4.17
N ALA A 69 -14.03 -6.85 -4.62
CA ALA A 69 -12.73 -6.73 -4.00
C ALA A 69 -12.16 -5.32 -4.20
N PHE A 70 -11.16 -4.98 -3.39
CA PHE A 70 -10.32 -3.81 -3.66
C PHE A 70 -8.87 -4.23 -3.63
N TYR A 71 -8.09 -3.63 -4.51
CA TYR A 71 -6.69 -3.98 -4.73
C TYR A 71 -5.83 -2.79 -4.31
N ILE A 72 -4.88 -3.04 -3.40
CA ILE A 72 -3.91 -2.04 -2.97
C ILE A 72 -2.67 -2.20 -3.83
N SER A 73 -2.46 -1.26 -4.76
CA SER A 73 -1.29 -1.30 -5.62
C SER A 73 -0.06 -0.69 -4.97
N PHE A 74 -0.23 0.33 -4.12
CA PHE A 74 0.86 0.96 -3.40
C PHE A 74 0.43 1.30 -1.98
N PHE A 75 1.32 1.04 -1.02
CA PHE A 75 1.07 1.25 0.39
C PHE A 75 2.41 1.52 1.07
N ALA A 76 2.52 2.65 1.74
CA ALA A 76 3.76 3.03 2.41
C ALA A 76 3.49 3.77 3.71
N ILE A 77 4.33 3.51 4.72
CA ILE A 77 4.30 4.17 6.03
C ILE A 77 5.62 4.90 6.22
N MET A 78 5.56 6.10 6.79
CA MET A 78 6.76 6.88 7.10
C MET A 78 7.76 6.04 7.88
N PRO A 79 9.07 6.09 7.55
CA PRO A 79 10.06 5.20 8.14
C PRO A 79 10.10 5.21 9.67
N HIS A 80 9.99 6.40 10.27
CA HIS A 80 10.05 6.53 11.74
C HIS A 80 8.80 6.04 12.45
N LEU A 81 7.73 5.75 11.70
CA LEU A 81 6.46 5.27 12.24
C LEU A 81 6.23 3.77 12.00
N ARG A 82 7.15 3.11 11.32
CA ARG A 82 7.05 1.67 11.07
C ARG A 82 7.20 0.89 12.38
N SER A 83 6.57 -0.27 12.46
CA SER A 83 6.57 -1.15 13.64
C SER A 83 5.89 -0.54 14.87
N HIS A 84 4.96 0.41 14.67
CA HIS A 84 4.19 1.03 15.75
C HIS A 84 2.69 0.68 15.66
N GLY A 85 2.31 -0.29 14.83
CA GLY A 85 0.91 -0.72 14.69
C GLY A 85 0.08 0.06 13.68
N TYR A 86 0.65 1.04 12.99
CA TYR A 86 -0.09 1.84 12.00
C TYR A 86 -0.53 1.01 10.79
N GLY A 87 0.31 0.09 10.33
CA GLY A 87 -0.04 -0.76 9.19
C GLY A 87 -1.31 -1.57 9.42
N LYS A 88 -1.41 -2.18 10.60
CA LYS A 88 -2.60 -2.93 11.00
C LYS A 88 -3.84 -2.05 11.02
N GLU A 89 -3.72 -0.86 11.60
CA GLU A 89 -4.83 0.07 11.71
C GLU A 89 -5.29 0.58 10.34
N ILE A 90 -4.36 0.82 9.43
CA ILE A 90 -4.69 1.21 8.06
C ILE A 90 -5.42 0.08 7.34
N ILE A 91 -4.97 -1.16 7.47
CA ILE A 91 -5.64 -2.33 6.89
C ILE A 91 -7.08 -2.43 7.39
N GLU A 92 -7.29 -2.30 8.69
CA GLU A 92 -8.63 -2.33 9.30
C GLU A 92 -9.50 -1.20 8.76
N LYS A 93 -8.94 0.00 8.65
CA LYS A 93 -9.66 1.17 8.16
C LYS A 93 -10.08 1.03 6.70
N LEU A 94 -9.20 0.52 5.85
CA LEU A 94 -9.53 0.27 4.45
C LEU A 94 -10.56 -0.84 4.29
N THR A 95 -10.45 -1.90 5.08
CA THR A 95 -11.42 -2.99 5.06
C THR A 95 -12.80 -2.49 5.47
N ASP A 96 -12.88 -1.64 6.49
CA ASP A 96 -14.14 -1.03 6.92
C ASP A 96 -14.71 -0.09 5.85
N PHE A 97 -13.85 0.67 5.18
CA PHE A 97 -14.28 1.59 4.14
C PHE A 97 -14.90 0.84 2.94
N TYR A 98 -14.25 -0.20 2.47
CA TYR A 98 -14.72 -0.92 1.27
C TYR A 98 -15.72 -2.02 1.56
N GLN A 99 -15.65 -2.67 2.72
CA GLN A 99 -16.48 -3.83 3.06
C GLN A 99 -16.36 -4.94 2.02
N ARG A 100 -15.14 -5.17 1.52
CA ARG A 100 -14.82 -6.14 0.46
C ARG A 100 -13.49 -6.82 0.76
N THR A 101 -13.20 -7.90 0.03
CA THR A 101 -11.91 -8.58 0.13
C THR A 101 -10.79 -7.67 -0.34
N MET A 102 -9.77 -7.51 0.49
CA MET A 102 -8.56 -6.77 0.13
C MET A 102 -7.58 -7.70 -0.58
N LEU A 103 -7.05 -7.23 -1.70
CA LEU A 103 -5.99 -7.91 -2.44
C LEU A 103 -4.78 -7.00 -2.52
N LEU A 104 -3.60 -7.58 -2.40
CA LEU A 104 -2.36 -6.86 -2.67
C LEU A 104 -1.30 -7.84 -3.16
N GLU A 105 -0.26 -7.31 -3.76
CA GLU A 105 0.87 -8.08 -4.23
C GLU A 105 2.08 -7.79 -3.39
N VAL A 106 2.83 -8.84 -3.07
CA VAL A 106 4.11 -8.73 -2.36
C VAL A 106 5.20 -9.33 -3.23
N GLU A 107 6.41 -8.85 -3.05
CA GLU A 107 7.56 -9.38 -3.75
C GLU A 107 7.75 -10.85 -3.37
N ARG A 108 7.95 -11.70 -4.39
CA ARG A 108 8.13 -13.13 -4.19
C ARG A 108 9.41 -13.40 -3.39
N LEU A 109 9.33 -14.35 -2.47
CA LEU A 109 10.51 -14.78 -1.69
C LEU A 109 11.43 -15.58 -2.60
N ASP A 110 12.62 -15.05 -2.86
CA ASP A 110 13.63 -15.66 -3.71
C ASP A 110 14.98 -15.51 -3.00
N GLU A 111 15.67 -16.63 -2.79
CA GLU A 111 16.94 -16.65 -2.08
C GLU A 111 18.07 -15.89 -2.81
N GLU A 112 17.90 -15.67 -4.12
CA GLU A 112 18.89 -14.95 -4.92
C GLU A 112 18.71 -13.44 -4.91
N CYS A 113 17.65 -12.92 -4.25
CA CYS A 113 17.39 -11.48 -4.23
C CYS A 113 18.21 -10.77 -3.15
N ASP A 114 18.62 -9.53 -3.44
CA ASP A 114 19.48 -8.74 -2.55
C ASP A 114 18.76 -8.27 -1.27
N ASN A 115 17.42 -8.22 -1.28
CA ASN A 115 16.64 -7.71 -0.17
C ASN A 115 15.74 -8.79 0.45
N LEU A 116 16.20 -10.02 0.49
CA LEU A 116 15.41 -11.16 0.97
C LEU A 116 14.86 -10.94 2.38
N GLU A 117 15.69 -10.42 3.29
CA GLU A 117 15.24 -10.18 4.67
C GLU A 117 14.09 -9.16 4.74
N GLN A 118 14.15 -8.11 3.93
CA GLN A 118 13.07 -7.12 3.85
C GLN A 118 11.79 -7.73 3.28
N ARG A 119 11.92 -8.59 2.27
CA ARG A 119 10.77 -9.28 1.66
C ARG A 119 10.13 -10.24 2.64
N LYS A 120 10.93 -10.99 3.41
CA LYS A 120 10.42 -11.89 4.44
C LYS A 120 9.68 -11.13 5.54
N ALA A 121 10.22 -10.02 6.01
CA ALA A 121 9.60 -9.20 7.04
C ALA A 121 8.25 -8.65 6.57
N ARG A 122 8.16 -8.23 5.30
CA ARG A 122 6.93 -7.73 4.70
C ARG A 122 5.88 -8.83 4.60
N MET A 123 6.25 -10.00 4.11
CA MET A 123 5.35 -11.16 4.03
C MET A 123 4.85 -11.57 5.42
N ASP A 124 5.74 -11.63 6.40
CA ASP A 124 5.37 -11.97 7.77
C ASP A 124 4.38 -10.97 8.35
N PHE A 125 4.59 -9.68 8.08
CA PHE A 125 3.65 -8.64 8.50
C PHE A 125 2.25 -8.91 7.95
N TYR A 126 2.14 -9.21 6.65
CA TYR A 126 0.82 -9.46 6.06
C TYR A 126 0.19 -10.74 6.60
N ARG A 127 0.96 -11.80 6.78
CA ARG A 127 0.44 -13.06 7.36
C ARG A 127 -0.04 -12.87 8.79
N GLN A 128 0.68 -12.10 9.59
CA GLN A 128 0.28 -11.80 10.97
C GLN A 128 -0.99 -10.96 11.04
N ASN A 129 -1.30 -10.21 9.99
CA ASN A 129 -2.49 -9.40 9.89
C ASN A 129 -3.64 -10.08 9.13
N GLY A 130 -3.58 -11.40 8.97
CA GLY A 130 -4.68 -12.17 8.43
C GLY A 130 -4.67 -12.39 6.92
N PHE A 131 -3.61 -11.98 6.24
CA PHE A 131 -3.49 -12.24 4.79
C PHE A 131 -3.06 -13.67 4.53
N LYS A 132 -3.56 -14.21 3.44
CA LYS A 132 -3.22 -15.55 2.96
C LYS A 132 -2.76 -15.45 1.51
N THR A 133 -1.82 -16.34 1.12
CA THR A 133 -1.44 -16.42 -0.27
C THR A 133 -2.63 -16.88 -1.12
N ALA A 134 -2.79 -16.26 -2.28
CA ALA A 134 -3.82 -16.64 -3.25
C ALA A 134 -3.29 -17.67 -4.25
N ASN A 135 -2.07 -18.17 -4.07
CA ASN A 135 -1.38 -19.09 -4.98
C ASN A 135 -1.28 -18.56 -6.40
N ALA A 136 -1.23 -17.24 -6.53
CA ALA A 136 -1.08 -16.57 -7.82
C ALA A 136 0.22 -15.79 -7.82
N PHE A 137 0.95 -15.84 -8.91
CA PHE A 137 2.24 -15.19 -9.08
C PHE A 137 2.20 -14.32 -10.33
N LEU A 138 2.85 -13.17 -10.24
CA LEU A 138 2.93 -12.21 -11.34
C LEU A 138 4.40 -11.85 -11.57
N GLU A 139 4.79 -11.82 -12.84
CA GLU A 139 6.10 -11.31 -13.25
C GLU A 139 5.89 -10.01 -14.04
N TYR A 140 6.66 -9.00 -13.68
CA TYR A 140 6.57 -7.69 -14.32
C TYR A 140 7.97 -7.06 -14.35
N GLU A 141 8.45 -6.78 -15.54
CA GLU A 141 9.77 -6.17 -15.77
C GLU A 141 10.91 -6.89 -15.04
N GLY A 142 10.88 -8.22 -15.02
CA GLY A 142 11.91 -9.03 -14.38
C GLY A 142 11.73 -9.20 -12.87
N LEU A 143 10.69 -8.66 -12.29
CA LEU A 143 10.35 -8.81 -10.89
C LEU A 143 9.23 -9.83 -10.71
N SER A 144 9.30 -10.62 -9.64
CA SER A 144 8.29 -11.64 -9.33
C SER A 144 7.50 -11.25 -8.10
N PHE A 145 6.17 -11.35 -8.18
CA PHE A 145 5.24 -11.00 -7.10
C PHE A 145 4.31 -12.16 -6.77
N GLU A 146 3.89 -12.22 -5.52
CA GLU A 146 2.88 -13.16 -5.05
C GLU A 146 1.66 -12.38 -4.57
N THR A 147 0.47 -12.79 -5.02
CA THR A 147 -0.78 -12.15 -4.61
C THR A 147 -1.21 -12.69 -3.24
N VAL A 148 -1.55 -11.81 -2.32
CA VAL A 148 -2.11 -12.18 -1.02
C VAL A 148 -3.48 -11.55 -0.86
N SER A 149 -4.36 -12.19 -0.09
CA SER A 149 -5.73 -11.73 0.10
C SER A 149 -6.08 -11.65 1.59
N TYR A 150 -6.92 -10.68 1.92
CA TYR A 150 -7.49 -10.50 3.26
C TYR A 150 -9.01 -10.51 3.14
N THR A 151 -9.65 -11.42 3.83
CA THR A 151 -11.11 -11.58 3.80
C THR A 151 -11.71 -11.28 5.16
#